data_f5baf3e6112b2454e1ea3dede9260513
#
_entry.id   f5baf3e6112b2454e1ea3dede9260513
#
_cell.length_a   1.000
_cell.length_b   1.000
_cell.length_c   1.000
_cell.angle_alpha   90.00
_cell.angle_beta   90.00
_cell.angle_gamma   90.00
#
_symmetry.space_group_name_H-M   'P 1'
#
loop_
_entity.id
_entity.type
_entity.pdbx_description
1 polymer ?
#
loop_
_entity_poly.entity_id
_entity_poly.type
_entity_poly.pdbx_seq_one_letter_code
_entity_poly.pdbx_strand_id
1 'polypeptide(L)'
;LTQLKIRDLNQPMGQLSGGQQKRVALANVLITEPDFLMLDEPTNHLDLEMIEWLEGYLNRGNKTIFMVTHDRFFLDKVCNVILELDDQGIYTYRGNYAYYLEKRQERMDNLRAEIQHSKNLYRRELEWMRRQPQARGHKAKYREDAFYELEKVAKQRIEDRQVRLK
;
A
#
# COMPACT_ATOMS: atom_id res chain seq x y z
N LEU A 1 12.05 8.11 28.09
CA LEU A 1 13.14 8.93 27.56
C LEU A 1 14.44 8.13 27.44
N THR A 2 14.81 7.36 28.44
CA THR A 2 16.02 6.50 28.45
C THR A 2 16.01 5.51 27.27
N GLN A 3 14.90 4.91 26.97
CA GLN A 3 14.74 3.94 25.86
C GLN A 3 14.99 4.56 24.47
N LEU A 4 14.69 5.84 24.31
CA LEU A 4 14.97 6.61 23.09
C LEU A 4 16.34 7.30 23.14
N LYS A 5 17.19 6.94 24.13
CA LYS A 5 18.55 7.46 24.31
C LYS A 5 18.61 8.98 24.37
N ILE A 6 17.58 9.60 24.97
CA ILE A 6 17.56 11.03 25.29
C ILE A 6 18.20 11.19 26.65
N ARG A 7 19.46 11.73 26.67
CA ARG A 7 20.27 11.78 27.88
C ARG A 7 20.23 13.14 28.56
N ASP A 8 20.29 14.22 27.79
CA ASP A 8 20.29 15.60 28.31
C ASP A 8 18.96 16.28 28.00
N LEU A 9 18.16 16.52 29.03
CA LEU A 9 16.87 17.18 28.95
C LEU A 9 16.94 18.70 28.91
N ASN A 10 18.11 19.27 29.25
CA ASN A 10 18.34 20.70 29.27
C ASN A 10 18.92 21.22 27.95
N GLN A 11 19.31 20.33 27.04
CA GLN A 11 19.89 20.74 25.76
C GLN A 11 18.81 21.42 24.89
N PRO A 12 19.09 22.65 24.40
CA PRO A 12 18.15 23.34 23.49
C PRO A 12 17.87 22.55 22.22
N MET A 13 16.61 22.52 21.78
CA MET A 13 16.18 21.78 20.58
C MET A 13 17.00 22.14 19.33
N GLY A 14 17.40 23.40 19.16
CA GLY A 14 18.20 23.86 18.04
C GLY A 14 19.64 23.32 17.98
N GLN A 15 20.14 22.72 19.07
CA GLN A 15 21.46 22.10 19.14
C GLN A 15 21.41 20.59 18.93
N LEU A 16 20.19 20.01 18.81
CA LEU A 16 20.02 18.59 18.55
C LEU A 16 20.20 18.28 17.08
N SER A 17 20.79 17.12 16.78
CA SER A 17 20.79 16.58 15.42
C SER A 17 19.36 16.26 14.98
N GLY A 18 19.11 16.20 13.66
CA GLY A 18 17.77 15.87 13.12
C GLY A 18 17.21 14.55 13.65
N GLY A 19 18.06 13.52 13.81
CA GLY A 19 17.66 12.26 14.42
C GLY A 19 17.31 12.38 15.92
N GLN A 20 18.06 13.21 16.67
CA GLN A 20 17.72 13.50 18.07
C GLN A 20 16.39 14.25 18.20
N GLN A 21 16.16 15.25 17.34
CA GLN A 21 14.89 16.00 17.32
C GLN A 21 13.71 15.08 17.07
N LYS A 22 13.81 14.16 16.10
CA LYS A 22 12.76 13.16 15.82
C LYS A 22 12.49 12.24 17.01
N ARG A 23 13.55 11.77 17.70
CA ARG A 23 13.39 10.95 18.90
C ARG A 23 12.72 11.70 20.04
N VAL A 24 13.06 12.98 20.22
CA VAL A 24 12.40 13.84 21.23
C VAL A 24 10.94 14.06 20.87
N ALA A 25 10.62 14.33 19.60
CA ALA A 25 9.24 14.46 19.13
C ALA A 25 8.43 13.18 19.37
N LEU A 26 8.99 12.02 19.02
CA LEU A 26 8.38 10.72 19.29
C LEU A 26 8.14 10.51 20.80
N ALA A 27 9.14 10.77 21.63
CA ALA A 27 9.02 10.67 23.07
C ALA A 27 7.89 11.56 23.63
N ASN A 28 7.78 12.78 23.15
CA ASN A 28 6.76 13.74 23.59
C ASN A 28 5.34 13.21 23.28
N VAL A 29 5.15 12.63 22.10
CA VAL A 29 3.84 12.04 21.73
C VAL A 29 3.54 10.80 22.57
N LEU A 30 4.52 9.92 22.81
CA LEU A 30 4.29 8.68 23.54
C LEU A 30 4.07 8.89 25.04
N ILE A 31 4.63 9.96 25.64
CA ILE A 31 4.42 10.30 27.06
C ILE A 31 2.97 10.73 27.35
N THR A 32 2.27 11.31 26.36
CA THR A 32 0.87 11.74 26.55
C THR A 32 -0.11 10.58 26.53
N GLU A 33 0.33 9.36 26.20
CA GLU A 33 -0.46 8.13 26.11
C GLU A 33 -1.79 8.30 25.34
N PRO A 34 -1.75 8.83 24.11
CA PRO A 34 -2.96 9.11 23.35
C PRO A 34 -3.69 7.82 22.92
N ASP A 35 -5.02 7.89 22.80
CA ASP A 35 -5.84 6.79 22.29
C ASP A 35 -5.67 6.57 20.78
N PHE A 36 -5.28 7.62 20.05
CA PHE A 36 -5.01 7.59 18.62
C PHE A 36 -3.61 8.14 18.31
N LEU A 37 -2.82 7.37 17.58
CA LEU A 37 -1.47 7.71 17.12
C LEU A 37 -1.41 7.76 15.61
N MET A 38 -0.90 8.86 15.07
CA MET A 38 -0.52 8.96 13.66
C MET A 38 1.00 9.05 13.57
N LEU A 39 1.62 8.07 12.91
CA LEU A 39 3.07 7.94 12.82
C LEU A 39 3.51 7.89 11.34
N ASP A 40 4.45 8.74 10.99
CA ASP A 40 5.09 8.74 9.67
C ASP A 40 6.55 8.33 9.81
N GLU A 41 6.89 7.16 9.22
CA GLU A 41 8.22 6.55 9.26
C GLU A 41 8.83 6.53 10.69
N PRO A 42 8.15 5.93 11.69
CA PRO A 42 8.57 6.04 13.08
C PRO A 42 9.88 5.31 13.40
N THR A 43 10.30 4.35 12.57
CA THR A 43 11.57 3.60 12.74
C THR A 43 12.77 4.35 12.21
N ASN A 44 12.58 5.41 11.41
CA ASN A 44 13.69 6.21 10.90
C ASN A 44 14.49 6.86 12.03
N HIS A 45 15.80 6.72 11.97
CA HIS A 45 16.76 7.23 12.96
C HIS A 45 16.71 6.53 14.32
N LEU A 46 16.04 5.39 14.43
CA LEU A 46 16.08 4.50 15.58
C LEU A 46 17.09 3.36 15.32
N ASP A 47 17.79 2.93 16.35
CA ASP A 47 18.56 1.69 16.31
C ASP A 47 17.65 0.50 16.66
N LEU A 48 18.17 -0.71 16.47
CA LEU A 48 17.41 -1.94 16.66
C LEU A 48 16.76 -2.05 18.06
N GLU A 49 17.50 -1.69 19.10
CA GLU A 49 17.02 -1.73 20.49
C GLU A 49 15.82 -0.78 20.70
N MET A 50 15.88 0.41 20.09
CA MET A 50 14.78 1.37 20.14
C MET A 50 13.56 0.88 19.33
N ILE A 51 13.79 0.24 18.18
CA ILE A 51 12.71 -0.33 17.35
C ILE A 51 11.99 -1.44 18.12
N GLU A 52 12.73 -2.39 18.71
CA GLU A 52 12.15 -3.47 19.52
C GLU A 52 11.36 -2.94 20.71
N TRP A 53 11.88 -1.90 21.37
CA TRP A 53 11.14 -1.27 22.45
C TRP A 53 9.85 -0.59 21.94
N LEU A 54 9.90 0.12 20.80
CA LEU A 54 8.74 0.77 20.21
C LEU A 54 7.68 -0.23 19.79
N GLU A 55 8.08 -1.36 19.17
CA GLU A 55 7.18 -2.49 18.87
C GLU A 55 6.44 -2.96 20.15
N GLY A 56 7.19 -3.19 21.22
CA GLY A 56 6.62 -3.61 22.51
C GLY A 56 5.70 -2.55 23.12
N TYR A 57 5.99 -1.27 22.94
CA TYR A 57 5.15 -0.17 23.41
C TYR A 57 3.84 -0.07 22.63
N LEU A 58 3.90 -0.14 21.30
CA LEU A 58 2.73 -0.01 20.43
C LEU A 58 1.78 -1.21 20.54
N ASN A 59 2.31 -2.39 20.81
CA ASN A 59 1.51 -3.60 21.03
C ASN A 59 0.83 -3.68 22.41
N ARG A 60 1.14 -2.74 23.33
CA ARG A 60 0.51 -2.68 24.66
C ARG A 60 -0.68 -1.74 24.64
N GLY A 61 -1.81 -2.23 25.19
CA GLY A 61 -3.03 -1.43 25.38
C GLY A 61 -3.93 -1.36 24.13
N ASN A 62 -5.03 -0.63 24.25
CA ASN A 62 -6.07 -0.48 23.22
C ASN A 62 -5.89 0.83 22.44
N LYS A 63 -4.71 1.05 21.86
CA LYS A 63 -4.46 2.26 21.05
C LYS A 63 -4.84 2.02 19.61
N THR A 64 -5.42 3.01 18.97
CA THR A 64 -5.59 3.01 17.52
C THR A 64 -4.36 3.66 16.88
N ILE A 65 -3.71 2.94 15.98
CA ILE A 65 -2.48 3.39 15.32
C ILE A 65 -2.73 3.48 13.82
N PHE A 66 -2.49 4.65 13.25
CA PHE A 66 -2.38 4.84 11.80
C PHE A 66 -0.93 5.17 11.47
N MET A 67 -0.32 4.34 10.61
CA MET A 67 1.11 4.45 10.37
C MET A 67 1.44 4.33 8.89
N VAL A 68 2.40 5.13 8.45
CA VAL A 68 3.08 4.99 7.16
C VAL A 68 4.51 4.57 7.43
N THR A 69 4.97 3.45 6.84
CA THR A 69 6.35 3.00 6.96
C THR A 69 6.74 2.07 5.82
N HIS A 70 8.04 2.02 5.53
CA HIS A 70 8.66 1.06 4.61
C HIS A 70 9.30 -0.13 5.34
N ASP A 71 9.31 -0.12 6.66
CA ASP A 71 9.87 -1.20 7.48
C ASP A 71 8.88 -2.39 7.56
N ARG A 72 9.15 -3.41 6.74
CA ARG A 72 8.30 -4.59 6.62
C ARG A 72 8.27 -5.44 7.89
N PHE A 73 9.39 -5.51 8.59
CA PHE A 73 9.49 -6.26 9.85
C PHE A 73 8.69 -5.59 10.96
N PHE A 74 8.75 -4.27 11.01
CA PHE A 74 7.95 -3.48 11.93
C PHE A 74 6.45 -3.61 11.64
N LEU A 75 6.05 -3.51 10.35
CA LEU A 75 4.66 -3.72 9.93
C LEU A 75 4.13 -5.09 10.36
N ASP A 76 4.90 -6.15 10.14
CA ASP A 76 4.48 -7.52 10.44
C ASP A 76 4.22 -7.75 11.93
N LYS A 77 4.93 -7.02 12.81
CA LYS A 77 4.81 -7.14 14.25
C LYS A 77 3.75 -6.23 14.90
N VAL A 78 3.50 -5.06 14.30
CA VAL A 78 2.66 -4.02 14.92
C VAL A 78 1.29 -3.90 14.27
N CYS A 79 1.17 -4.18 12.95
CA CYS A 79 -0.07 -3.94 12.21
C CYS A 79 -0.95 -5.18 12.14
N ASN A 80 -2.25 -4.96 12.31
CA ASN A 80 -3.30 -5.95 12.08
C ASN A 80 -4.17 -5.66 10.84
N VAL A 81 -4.03 -4.47 10.28
CA VAL A 81 -4.69 -4.05 9.04
C VAL A 81 -3.69 -3.28 8.20
N ILE A 82 -3.60 -3.61 6.92
CA ILE A 82 -2.79 -2.90 5.94
C ILE A 82 -3.70 -2.25 4.91
N LEU A 83 -3.46 -0.97 4.65
CA LEU A 83 -4.12 -0.20 3.61
C LEU A 83 -3.14 0.02 2.46
N GLU A 84 -3.45 -0.53 1.29
CA GLU A 84 -2.69 -0.28 0.07
C GLU A 84 -3.40 0.80 -0.73
N LEU A 85 -2.67 1.88 -1.01
CA LEU A 85 -3.12 2.93 -1.93
C LEU A 85 -2.60 2.59 -3.33
N ASP A 86 -3.50 2.40 -4.27
CA ASP A 86 -3.23 2.11 -5.67
C ASP A 86 -3.99 3.11 -6.56
N ASP A 87 -3.62 3.23 -7.83
CA ASP A 87 -4.28 4.14 -8.80
C ASP A 87 -5.80 3.88 -8.92
N GLN A 88 -6.26 2.68 -8.60
CA GLN A 88 -7.68 2.28 -8.64
C GLN A 88 -8.43 2.48 -7.32
N GLY A 89 -7.74 2.85 -6.24
CA GLY A 89 -8.36 3.08 -4.94
C GLY A 89 -7.58 2.56 -3.75
N ILE A 90 -8.29 2.40 -2.63
CA ILE A 90 -7.72 1.89 -1.39
C ILE A 90 -8.18 0.44 -1.18
N TYR A 91 -7.22 -0.45 -1.05
CA TYR A 91 -7.45 -1.86 -0.74
C TYR A 91 -7.10 -2.14 0.71
N THR A 92 -7.99 -2.83 1.40
CA THR A 92 -7.84 -3.14 2.82
C THR A 92 -7.54 -4.63 3.02
N TYR A 93 -6.46 -4.93 3.69
CA TYR A 93 -6.05 -6.30 4.04
C TYR A 93 -6.02 -6.44 5.56
N ARG A 94 -6.85 -7.34 6.09
CA ARG A 94 -6.90 -7.64 7.54
C ARG A 94 -5.97 -8.81 7.80
N GLY A 95 -4.84 -8.55 8.41
CA GLY A 95 -3.78 -9.51 8.68
C GLY A 95 -2.41 -8.85 8.73
N ASN A 96 -1.37 -9.67 8.82
CA ASN A 96 0.02 -9.23 8.84
C ASN A 96 0.56 -8.94 7.42
N TYR A 97 1.81 -8.53 7.34
CA TYR A 97 2.45 -8.18 6.06
C TYR A 97 2.57 -9.38 5.10
N ALA A 98 2.80 -10.58 5.62
CA ALA A 98 2.87 -11.79 4.80
C ALA A 98 1.53 -12.10 4.13
N TYR A 99 0.42 -12.00 4.88
CA TYR A 99 -0.94 -12.13 4.34
C TYR A 99 -1.26 -11.08 3.27
N TYR A 100 -0.85 -9.83 3.51
CA TYR A 100 -0.99 -8.76 2.52
C TYR A 100 -0.30 -9.12 1.21
N LEU A 101 0.97 -9.58 1.26
CA LEU A 101 1.72 -9.95 0.06
C LEU A 101 1.04 -11.06 -0.74
N GLU A 102 0.56 -12.11 -0.05
CA GLU A 102 -0.18 -13.21 -0.68
C GLU A 102 -1.43 -12.70 -1.39
N LYS A 103 -2.27 -11.94 -0.69
CA LYS A 103 -3.53 -11.42 -1.25
C LYS A 103 -3.33 -10.39 -2.35
N ARG A 104 -2.29 -9.57 -2.24
CA ARG A 104 -1.89 -8.67 -3.32
C ARG A 104 -1.48 -9.44 -4.56
N GLN A 105 -0.68 -10.52 -4.39
CA GLN A 105 -0.26 -11.35 -5.51
C GLN A 105 -1.45 -12.01 -6.20
N GLU A 106 -2.36 -12.62 -5.44
CA GLU A 106 -3.60 -13.21 -5.97
C GLU A 106 -4.42 -12.17 -6.78
N ARG A 107 -4.59 -10.96 -6.24
CA ARG A 107 -5.31 -9.87 -6.93
C ARG A 107 -4.63 -9.51 -8.25
N MET A 108 -3.29 -9.38 -8.24
CA MET A 108 -2.54 -9.04 -9.45
C MET A 108 -2.59 -10.14 -10.51
N ASP A 109 -2.56 -11.41 -10.11
CA ASP A 109 -2.64 -12.53 -11.03
C ASP A 109 -4.04 -12.66 -11.64
N ASN A 110 -5.09 -12.44 -10.85
CA ASN A 110 -6.47 -12.38 -11.35
C ASN A 110 -6.65 -11.24 -12.37
N LEU A 111 -6.13 -10.05 -12.08
CA LEU A 111 -6.18 -8.91 -12.99
C LEU A 111 -5.41 -9.19 -14.29
N ARG A 112 -4.23 -9.83 -14.21
CA ARG A 112 -3.46 -10.24 -15.39
C ARG A 112 -4.23 -11.25 -16.24
N ALA A 113 -4.87 -12.23 -15.60
CA ALA A 113 -5.68 -13.24 -16.30
C ALA A 113 -6.88 -12.61 -17.00
N GLU A 114 -7.58 -11.68 -16.34
CA GLU A 114 -8.72 -10.95 -16.92
C GLU A 114 -8.30 -10.12 -18.13
N ILE A 115 -7.22 -9.37 -18.03
CA ILE A 115 -6.68 -8.58 -19.16
C ILE A 115 -6.24 -9.52 -20.30
N GLN A 116 -5.60 -10.64 -19.99
CA GLN A 116 -5.19 -11.59 -21.03
C GLN A 116 -6.40 -12.24 -21.72
N HIS A 117 -7.43 -12.59 -20.96
CA HIS A 117 -8.70 -13.07 -21.52
C HIS A 117 -9.34 -12.01 -22.44
N SER A 118 -9.41 -10.77 -21.98
CA SER A 118 -9.94 -9.64 -22.75
C SER A 118 -9.14 -9.38 -24.03
N LYS A 119 -7.80 -9.48 -23.98
CA LYS A 119 -6.94 -9.38 -25.17
C LYS A 119 -7.21 -10.49 -26.19
N ASN A 120 -7.42 -11.72 -25.74
CA ASN A 120 -7.72 -12.85 -26.64
C ASN A 120 -9.09 -12.69 -27.27
N LEU A 121 -10.09 -12.23 -26.51
CA LEU A 121 -11.41 -11.93 -27.02
C LEU A 121 -11.38 -10.77 -28.02
N TYR A 122 -10.67 -9.69 -27.68
CA TYR A 122 -10.47 -8.53 -28.56
C TYR A 122 -9.87 -8.92 -29.91
N ARG A 123 -8.86 -9.81 -29.95
CA ARG A 123 -8.27 -10.29 -31.20
C ARG A 123 -9.30 -10.98 -32.08
N ARG A 124 -10.15 -11.86 -31.52
CA ARG A 124 -11.21 -12.56 -32.25
C ARG A 124 -12.28 -11.59 -32.79
N GLU A 125 -12.70 -10.64 -31.96
CA GLU A 125 -13.70 -9.64 -32.37
C GLU A 125 -13.12 -8.67 -33.41
N LEU A 126 -11.82 -8.33 -33.32
CA LEU A 126 -11.12 -7.50 -34.32
C LEU A 126 -11.08 -8.19 -35.68
N GLU A 127 -10.79 -9.48 -35.72
CA GLU A 127 -10.83 -10.26 -36.96
C GLU A 127 -12.24 -10.30 -37.57
N TRP A 128 -13.28 -10.44 -36.73
CA TRP A 128 -14.65 -10.37 -37.18
C TRP A 128 -15.00 -9.00 -37.75
N MET A 129 -14.64 -7.92 -37.09
CA MET A 129 -14.82 -6.54 -37.57
C MET A 129 -14.13 -6.29 -38.91
N ARG A 130 -12.91 -6.80 -39.11
CA ARG A 130 -12.15 -6.66 -40.37
C ARG A 130 -12.78 -7.39 -41.55
N ARG A 131 -13.55 -8.45 -41.33
CA ARG A 131 -14.26 -9.19 -42.39
C ARG A 131 -15.50 -8.47 -42.92
N GLN A 132 -15.77 -7.24 -42.49
CA GLN A 132 -16.92 -6.42 -42.87
C GLN A 132 -18.24 -7.25 -42.88
N PRO A 133 -18.71 -7.71 -41.72
CA PRO A 133 -19.94 -8.45 -41.67
C PRO A 133 -21.08 -7.58 -42.19
N GLN A 134 -21.83 -8.07 -43.19
CA GLN A 134 -23.01 -7.37 -43.71
C GLN A 134 -24.00 -7.17 -42.58
N ALA A 135 -24.13 -5.94 -42.12
CA ALA A 135 -24.92 -5.58 -40.95
C ALA A 135 -26.41 -5.70 -41.27
N ARG A 136 -27.03 -6.78 -40.82
CA ARG A 136 -28.50 -6.86 -40.74
C ARG A 136 -28.91 -6.54 -39.30
N GLY A 137 -29.21 -5.25 -39.04
CA GLY A 137 -29.99 -4.83 -37.89
C GLY A 137 -29.27 -4.66 -36.56
N HIS A 138 -30.03 -4.39 -35.49
CA HIS A 138 -29.65 -4.06 -34.11
C HIS A 138 -28.58 -4.96 -33.44
N LYS A 139 -28.48 -6.23 -33.85
CA LYS A 139 -27.47 -7.17 -33.31
C LYS A 139 -26.02 -6.81 -33.68
N ALA A 140 -25.83 -6.21 -34.87
CA ALA A 140 -24.48 -5.76 -35.28
C ALA A 140 -24.01 -4.57 -34.42
N LYS A 141 -24.91 -3.59 -34.18
CA LYS A 141 -24.59 -2.42 -33.37
C LYS A 141 -24.25 -2.79 -31.93
N TYR A 142 -25.01 -3.67 -31.28
CA TYR A 142 -24.70 -4.16 -29.94
C TYR A 142 -23.30 -4.80 -29.86
N ARG A 143 -22.91 -5.57 -30.87
CA ARG A 143 -21.62 -6.23 -30.93
C ARG A 143 -20.47 -5.21 -31.19
N GLU A 144 -20.74 -4.18 -31.96
CA GLU A 144 -19.81 -3.05 -32.16
C GLU A 144 -19.59 -2.29 -30.84
N ASP A 145 -20.66 -1.96 -30.12
CA ASP A 145 -20.56 -1.28 -28.82
C ASP A 145 -19.79 -2.15 -27.81
N ALA A 146 -20.06 -3.44 -27.75
CA ALA A 146 -19.34 -4.40 -26.91
C ALA A 146 -17.85 -4.51 -27.31
N PHE A 147 -17.50 -4.39 -28.61
CA PHE A 147 -16.13 -4.38 -29.06
C PHE A 147 -15.34 -3.16 -28.54
N TYR A 148 -15.93 -1.96 -28.54
CA TYR A 148 -15.26 -0.78 -28.02
C TYR A 148 -15.05 -0.84 -26.50
N GLU A 149 -15.98 -1.40 -25.75
CA GLU A 149 -15.78 -1.62 -24.31
C GLU A 149 -14.66 -2.64 -24.05
N LEU A 150 -14.64 -3.72 -24.83
CA LEU A 150 -13.59 -4.73 -24.76
C LEU A 150 -12.22 -4.16 -25.12
N GLU A 151 -12.16 -3.26 -26.09
CA GLU A 151 -10.92 -2.59 -26.51
C GLU A 151 -10.32 -1.78 -25.36
N LYS A 152 -11.12 -1.06 -24.59
CA LYS A 152 -10.67 -0.29 -23.44
C LYS A 152 -9.99 -1.20 -22.40
N VAL A 153 -10.61 -2.33 -22.07
CA VAL A 153 -10.05 -3.29 -21.10
C VAL A 153 -8.78 -3.94 -21.65
N ALA A 154 -8.81 -4.36 -22.93
CA ALA A 154 -7.65 -5.03 -23.55
C ALA A 154 -6.41 -4.13 -23.70
N LYS A 155 -6.61 -2.81 -23.76
CA LYS A 155 -5.54 -1.81 -23.83
C LYS A 155 -5.02 -1.38 -22.46
N GLN A 156 -5.64 -1.78 -21.36
CA GLN A 156 -5.12 -1.51 -20.02
C GLN A 156 -3.71 -2.10 -19.88
N ARG A 157 -2.80 -1.28 -19.36
CA ARG A 157 -1.46 -1.71 -18.97
C ARG A 157 -1.43 -1.85 -17.47
N ILE A 158 -1.02 -3.00 -16.99
CA ILE A 158 -0.66 -3.17 -15.59
C ILE A 158 0.71 -2.49 -15.42
N GLU A 159 0.73 -1.31 -14.88
CA GLU A 159 1.96 -0.74 -14.35
C GLU A 159 2.19 -1.36 -12.99
N ASP A 160 3.01 -2.41 -12.95
CA ASP A 160 3.52 -2.95 -11.69
C ASP A 160 4.53 -1.94 -11.16
N ARG A 161 4.04 -0.89 -10.51
CA ARG A 161 4.86 0.03 -9.74
C ARG A 161 5.34 -0.71 -8.50
N GLN A 162 6.31 -1.60 -8.71
CA GLN A 162 7.13 -2.04 -7.60
C GLN A 162 7.74 -0.78 -7.01
N VAL A 163 7.32 -0.44 -5.81
CA VAL A 163 8.03 0.54 -5.00
C VAL A 163 9.46 0.04 -4.90
N ARG A 164 10.33 0.54 -5.77
CA ARG A 164 11.76 0.29 -5.67
C ARG A 164 12.23 1.04 -4.44
N LEU A 165 12.27 0.34 -3.34
CA LEU A 165 12.98 0.80 -2.17
C LEU A 165 14.45 0.97 -2.58
N LYS A 166 14.90 2.23 -2.62
CA LYS A 166 16.31 2.57 -2.73
C LYS A 166 16.98 2.34 -1.39
#